data_778b71e569e1ea886e013060b7b26dc7
#
_entry.id   778b71e569e1ea886e013060b7b26dc7
#
_cell.length_a   1.000
_cell.length_b   1.000
_cell.length_c   1.000
_cell.angle_alpha   90.00
_cell.angle_beta   90.00
_cell.angle_gamma   90.00
#
_symmetry.space_group_name_H-M   'P 1'
#
loop_
_entity.id
_entity.type
_entity.pdbx_description
1 polymer ?
#
loop_
_entity_poly.entity_id
_entity_poly.type
_entity_poly.pdbx_seq_one_letter_code
_entity_poly.pdbx_strand_id
1 'polypeptide(L)'
;VYGRNQVVHRDAFLERMHSIYGITQEDLLTQKIEYTFPGRAPISLSLLRSFDDRLILSFHTSLMPKVKVAAFGDIPIRNMIEAVCSEVAQDVILDRGDLLIVSNHVALHRRSECTFAFNAEDRSFMSREMATIRFDR
;
A
#
# COMPACT_ATOMS: atom_id res chain seq x y z
N VAL A 1 22.10 -8.76 -3.85
CA VAL A 1 20.71 -8.52 -4.23
C VAL A 1 19.97 -7.94 -3.04
N TYR A 2 19.68 -6.65 -3.07
CA TYR A 2 18.98 -5.97 -2.00
C TYR A 2 17.55 -5.67 -2.45
N GLY A 3 16.59 -5.97 -1.60
CA GLY A 3 15.22 -5.52 -1.71
C GLY A 3 14.64 -5.56 -0.30
N ARG A 4 14.03 -4.45 0.10
CA ARG A 4 13.34 -4.37 1.39
C ARG A 4 11.86 -4.56 1.16
N ASN A 5 11.19 -5.19 2.10
CA ASN A 5 9.75 -5.10 2.19
C ASN A 5 9.42 -3.92 3.09
N GLN A 6 8.40 -3.19 2.75
CA GLN A 6 7.91 -2.10 3.57
C GLN A 6 6.50 -2.43 4.04
N VAL A 7 6.27 -2.24 5.31
CA VAL A 7 4.97 -2.47 5.93
C VAL A 7 4.52 -1.16 6.58
N VAL A 8 3.26 -0.80 6.34
CA VAL A 8 2.61 0.37 6.92
C VAL A 8 1.45 -0.11 7.76
N HIS A 9 1.52 0.10 9.06
CA HIS A 9 0.41 -0.24 9.94
C HIS A 9 -0.74 0.76 9.77
N ARG A 10 -1.98 0.25 9.73
CA ARG A 10 -3.20 1.06 9.54
C ARG A 10 -3.27 2.25 10.52
N ASP A 11 -3.05 2.00 11.79
CA ASP A 11 -3.25 3.05 12.81
C ASP A 11 -2.22 4.17 12.68
N ALA A 12 -0.95 3.83 12.37
CA ALA A 12 0.08 4.82 12.06
C ALA A 12 -0.25 5.65 10.80
N PHE A 13 -0.82 5.00 9.78
CA PHE A 13 -1.30 5.67 8.58
C PHE A 13 -2.44 6.65 8.91
N LEU A 14 -3.44 6.22 9.68
CA LEU A 14 -4.59 7.05 10.04
C LEU A 14 -4.17 8.26 10.88
N GLU A 15 -3.33 8.05 11.87
CA GLU A 15 -2.78 9.11 12.72
C GLU A 15 -2.02 10.15 11.88
N ARG A 16 -1.21 9.69 10.94
CA ARG A 16 -0.41 10.58 10.11
C ARG A 16 -1.24 11.33 9.07
N MET A 17 -2.23 10.69 8.47
CA MET A 17 -3.21 11.36 7.59
C MET A 17 -3.92 12.50 8.33
N HIS A 18 -4.34 12.25 9.56
CA HIS A 18 -4.97 13.28 10.38
C HIS A 18 -4.00 14.42 10.74
N SER A 19 -2.80 14.10 11.18
CA SER A 19 -1.84 15.11 11.64
C SER A 19 -1.32 16.04 10.54
N ILE A 20 -1.15 15.54 9.31
CA ILE A 20 -0.63 16.34 8.19
C ILE A 20 -1.75 17.05 7.43
N TYR A 21 -2.85 16.35 7.15
CA TYR A 21 -3.88 16.82 6.23
C TYR A 21 -5.22 17.13 6.92
N GLY A 22 -5.34 16.87 8.22
CA GLY A 22 -6.61 17.00 8.94
C GLY A 22 -7.67 15.98 8.52
N ILE A 23 -7.32 14.96 7.74
CA ILE A 23 -8.24 13.95 7.25
C ILE A 23 -8.56 12.97 8.37
N THR A 24 -9.83 12.85 8.70
CA THR A 24 -10.29 11.99 9.78
C THR A 24 -10.57 10.57 9.30
N GLN A 25 -10.71 9.65 10.25
CA GLN A 25 -11.16 8.30 9.96
C GLN A 25 -12.55 8.29 9.28
N GLU A 26 -13.45 9.17 9.70
CA GLU A 26 -14.78 9.31 9.10
C GLU A 26 -14.72 9.77 7.66
N ASP A 27 -13.82 10.69 7.32
CA ASP A 27 -13.60 11.11 5.94
C ASP A 27 -13.18 9.94 5.06
N LEU A 28 -12.26 9.09 5.56
CA LEU A 28 -11.79 7.91 4.84
C LEU A 28 -12.83 6.79 4.70
N LEU A 29 -13.80 6.73 5.61
CA LEU A 29 -14.93 5.80 5.55
C LEU A 29 -16.00 6.24 4.56
N THR A 30 -16.25 7.55 4.49
CA THR A 30 -17.39 8.10 3.73
C THR A 30 -17.04 8.52 2.31
N GLN A 31 -15.84 9.07 2.10
CA GLN A 31 -15.41 9.54 0.78
C GLN A 31 -15.10 8.37 -0.17
N LYS A 32 -15.74 8.41 -1.33
CA LYS A 32 -15.55 7.40 -2.38
C LYS A 32 -14.46 7.84 -3.35
N ILE A 33 -13.61 6.90 -3.71
CA ILE A 33 -12.57 7.05 -4.72
C ILE A 33 -12.85 6.07 -5.84
N GLU A 34 -12.75 6.55 -7.06
CA GLU A 34 -12.94 5.73 -8.24
C GLU A 34 -11.64 4.99 -8.60
N TYR A 35 -11.76 3.68 -8.74
CA TYR A 35 -10.70 2.81 -9.22
C TYR A 35 -11.03 2.34 -10.63
N THR A 36 -10.11 2.55 -11.54
CA THR A 36 -10.21 2.10 -12.93
C THR A 36 -9.39 0.84 -13.14
N PHE A 37 -10.02 -0.18 -13.71
CA PHE A 37 -9.37 -1.42 -14.09
C PHE A 37 -9.42 -1.60 -15.61
N PRO A 38 -8.34 -2.04 -16.26
CA PRO A 38 -8.38 -2.31 -17.71
C PRO A 38 -9.49 -3.30 -18.07
N GLY A 39 -10.35 -2.92 -19.03
CA GLY A 39 -11.43 -3.76 -19.52
C GLY A 39 -12.62 -3.99 -18.58
N ARG A 40 -12.73 -3.22 -17.50
CA ARG A 40 -13.84 -3.29 -16.54
C ARG A 40 -14.42 -1.92 -16.27
N ALA A 41 -15.68 -1.89 -15.82
CA ALA A 41 -16.28 -0.66 -15.33
C ALA A 41 -15.56 -0.15 -14.08
N PRO A 42 -15.45 1.19 -13.91
CA PRO A 42 -14.88 1.77 -12.69
C PRO A 42 -15.64 1.34 -11.44
N ILE A 43 -14.92 1.20 -10.35
CA ILE A 43 -15.47 0.85 -9.05
C ILE A 43 -15.20 1.98 -8.07
N SER A 44 -16.23 2.45 -7.36
CA SER A 44 -16.10 3.46 -6.32
C SER A 44 -16.03 2.82 -4.94
N LEU A 45 -14.92 2.98 -4.24
CA LEU A 45 -14.68 2.43 -2.92
C LEU A 45 -14.13 3.49 -1.97
N SER A 46 -14.45 3.37 -0.69
CA SER A 46 -13.79 4.14 0.37
C SER A 46 -12.41 3.54 0.66
N LEU A 47 -11.45 4.38 1.06
CA LEU A 47 -10.13 3.91 1.49
C LEU A 47 -10.19 3.06 2.75
N LEU A 48 -11.06 3.45 3.67
CA LEU A 48 -11.33 2.72 4.89
C LEU A 48 -12.74 2.14 4.83
N ARG A 49 -12.90 0.90 5.24
CA ARG A 49 -14.19 0.21 5.27
C ARG A 49 -14.38 -0.44 6.62
N SER A 50 -15.62 -0.51 7.06
CA SER A 50 -16.01 -1.29 8.24
C SER A 50 -16.66 -2.60 7.79
N PHE A 51 -16.22 -3.70 8.36
CA PHE A 51 -16.80 -5.01 8.16
C PHE A 51 -16.72 -5.81 9.48
N ASP A 52 -17.83 -6.29 10.00
CA ASP A 52 -17.92 -7.01 11.28
C ASP A 52 -17.15 -6.29 12.41
N ASP A 53 -17.45 -5.00 12.61
CA ASP A 53 -16.82 -4.12 13.60
C ASP A 53 -15.28 -3.97 13.45
N ARG A 54 -14.73 -4.42 12.33
CA ARG A 54 -13.32 -4.27 12.00
C ARG A 54 -13.12 -3.19 10.94
N LEU A 55 -12.11 -2.36 11.14
CA LEU A 55 -11.69 -1.39 10.14
C LEU A 55 -10.68 -2.05 9.19
N ILE A 56 -10.95 -1.93 7.91
CA ILE A 56 -10.10 -2.46 6.84
C ILE A 56 -9.60 -1.30 6.01
N LEU A 57 -8.28 -1.10 6.00
CA LEU A 57 -7.62 -0.18 5.08
C LEU A 57 -7.26 -0.94 3.80
N SER A 58 -7.78 -0.48 2.68
CA SER A 58 -7.55 -1.17 1.41
C SER A 58 -7.47 -0.19 0.25
N PHE A 59 -6.31 -0.10 -0.36
CA PHE A 59 -6.12 0.63 -1.60
C PHE A 59 -4.95 0.06 -2.41
N HIS A 60 -4.93 0.42 -3.69
CA HIS A 60 -3.84 0.09 -4.59
C HIS A 60 -3.47 1.33 -5.38
N THR A 61 -2.37 1.96 -5.04
CA THR A 61 -1.99 3.27 -5.58
C THR A 61 -1.82 3.29 -7.10
N SER A 62 -1.39 2.18 -7.72
CA SER A 62 -1.25 2.08 -9.17
C SER A 62 -2.60 2.08 -9.92
N LEU A 63 -3.67 1.70 -9.24
CA LEU A 63 -5.03 1.67 -9.80
C LEU A 63 -5.85 2.92 -9.43
N MET A 64 -5.33 3.74 -8.54
CA MET A 64 -5.99 4.94 -8.08
C MET A 64 -5.74 6.07 -9.07
N PRO A 65 -6.77 6.69 -9.62
CA PRO A 65 -6.60 7.84 -10.48
C PRO A 65 -5.95 9.01 -9.72
N LYS A 66 -5.29 9.89 -10.44
CA LYS A 66 -4.77 11.16 -9.88
C LYS A 66 -5.92 12.16 -9.66
N VAL A 67 -6.92 11.73 -8.93
CA VAL A 67 -8.13 12.51 -8.68
C VAL A 67 -7.97 13.30 -7.39
N LYS A 68 -8.41 14.53 -7.42
CA LYS A 68 -8.63 15.35 -6.23
C LYS A 68 -10.00 15.00 -5.66
N VAL A 69 -10.07 14.76 -4.37
CA VAL A 69 -11.33 14.59 -3.66
C VAL A 69 -11.60 15.89 -2.90
N ALA A 70 -12.71 16.54 -3.18
CA ALA A 70 -13.01 17.88 -2.63
C ALA A 70 -12.90 17.94 -1.10
N ALA A 71 -13.29 16.88 -0.41
CA ALA A 71 -13.16 16.77 1.04
C ALA A 71 -11.71 16.72 1.54
N PHE A 72 -10.74 16.39 0.67
CA PHE A 72 -9.33 16.25 1.01
C PHE A 72 -8.46 17.41 0.50
N GLY A 73 -9.09 18.45 -0.05
CA GLY A 73 -8.39 19.62 -0.56
C GLY A 73 -7.81 19.46 -1.97
N ASP A 74 -6.82 20.26 -2.30
CA ASP A 74 -6.29 20.38 -3.67
C ASP A 74 -5.24 19.34 -4.05
N ILE A 75 -4.71 18.60 -3.08
CA ILE A 75 -3.69 17.59 -3.33
C ILE A 75 -4.37 16.30 -3.83
N PRO A 76 -3.90 15.68 -4.91
CA PRO A 76 -4.41 14.39 -5.33
C PRO A 76 -4.28 13.35 -4.22
N ILE A 77 -5.34 12.62 -3.94
CA ILE A 77 -5.38 11.63 -2.84
C ILE A 77 -4.26 10.60 -2.92
N ARG A 78 -3.89 10.19 -4.12
CA ARG A 78 -2.76 9.29 -4.33
C ARG A 78 -1.46 9.86 -3.78
N ASN A 79 -1.19 11.14 -4.02
CA ASN A 79 0.02 11.80 -3.56
C ASN A 79 0.06 11.90 -2.03
N MET A 80 -1.09 12.18 -1.39
CA MET A 80 -1.20 12.16 0.07
C MET A 80 -0.88 10.79 0.64
N ILE A 81 -1.48 9.74 0.07
CA ILE A 81 -1.26 8.35 0.50
C ILE A 81 0.21 7.96 0.34
N GLU A 82 0.81 8.25 -0.81
CA GLU A 82 2.21 7.91 -1.08
C GLU A 82 3.15 8.65 -0.13
N ALA A 83 2.89 9.93 0.16
CA ALA A 83 3.67 10.70 1.12
C ALA A 83 3.58 10.12 2.53
N VAL A 84 2.36 9.89 3.03
CA VAL A 84 2.15 9.32 4.37
C VAL A 84 2.74 7.93 4.48
N CYS A 85 2.51 7.05 3.50
CA CYS A 85 3.11 5.71 3.50
C CYS A 85 4.63 5.76 3.52
N SER A 86 5.25 6.72 2.83
CA SER A 86 6.71 6.86 2.81
C SER A 86 7.27 7.31 4.17
N GLU A 87 6.51 8.06 4.95
CA GLU A 87 6.94 8.52 6.27
C GLU A 87 6.77 7.45 7.36
N VAL A 88 5.69 6.68 7.32
CA VAL A 88 5.35 5.72 8.39
C VAL A 88 5.73 4.28 8.05
N ALA A 89 6.27 4.04 6.86
CA ALA A 89 6.67 2.69 6.45
C ALA A 89 7.82 2.17 7.30
N GLN A 90 7.71 0.92 7.72
CA GLN A 90 8.76 0.18 8.39
C GLN A 90 9.41 -0.79 7.42
N ASP A 91 10.72 -0.75 7.33
CA ASP A 91 11.49 -1.68 6.53
C ASP A 91 11.56 -3.05 7.21
N VAL A 92 11.23 -4.10 6.48
CA VAL A 92 11.38 -5.50 6.90
C VAL A 92 12.40 -6.16 5.98
N ILE A 93 13.52 -6.54 6.54
CA ILE A 93 14.56 -7.28 5.83
C ILE A 93 14.31 -8.76 6.07
N LEU A 94 14.22 -9.53 4.99
CA LEU A 94 14.04 -10.97 5.03
C LEU A 94 15.29 -11.64 4.47
N ASP A 95 15.81 -12.60 5.21
CA ASP A 95 16.86 -13.50 4.76
C ASP A 95 16.28 -14.72 4.04
N ARG A 96 17.14 -15.56 3.49
CA ARG A 96 16.72 -16.78 2.82
C ARG A 96 16.07 -17.74 3.81
N GLY A 97 14.83 -18.09 3.55
CA GLY A 97 14.03 -18.96 4.42
C GLY A 97 13.10 -18.24 5.37
N ASP A 98 13.18 -16.91 5.46
CA ASP A 98 12.28 -16.12 6.28
C ASP A 98 10.87 -16.05 5.68
N LEU A 99 9.90 -15.97 6.56
CA LEU A 99 8.48 -15.83 6.23
C LEU A 99 7.94 -14.52 6.81
N LEU A 100 7.38 -13.66 5.95
CA LEU A 100 6.63 -12.48 6.37
C LEU A 100 5.13 -12.74 6.21
N ILE A 101 4.42 -12.69 7.32
CA ILE A 101 2.95 -12.77 7.34
C ILE A 101 2.39 -11.36 7.56
N VAL A 102 1.58 -10.88 6.63
CA VAL A 102 0.95 -9.56 6.71
C VAL A 102 -0.56 -9.72 6.60
N SER A 103 -1.27 -9.21 7.60
CA SER A 103 -2.72 -9.10 7.51
C SER A 103 -3.09 -7.85 6.70
N ASN A 104 -3.64 -8.03 5.51
CA ASN A 104 -4.09 -6.93 4.65
C ASN A 104 -5.26 -6.11 5.22
N HIS A 105 -5.82 -6.52 6.37
CA HIS A 105 -6.85 -5.74 7.06
C HIS A 105 -6.28 -4.63 7.94
N VAL A 106 -5.08 -4.85 8.48
CA VAL A 106 -4.45 -3.94 9.44
C VAL A 106 -3.13 -3.35 8.96
N ALA A 107 -2.63 -3.81 7.83
CA ALA A 107 -1.38 -3.31 7.27
C ALA A 107 -1.39 -3.31 5.74
N LEU A 108 -0.69 -2.33 5.19
CA LEU A 108 -0.33 -2.28 3.78
C LEU A 108 1.10 -2.75 3.63
N HIS A 109 1.40 -3.35 2.52
CA HIS A 109 2.77 -3.74 2.22
C HIS A 109 3.15 -3.38 0.79
N ARG A 110 4.39 -3.04 0.59
CA ARG A 110 4.99 -2.85 -0.72
C ARG A 110 6.39 -3.44 -0.76
N ARG A 111 6.85 -3.74 -1.92
CA ARG A 111 8.24 -4.05 -2.19
C ARG A 111 8.95 -2.75 -2.56
N SER A 112 10.05 -2.46 -1.91
CA SER A 112 10.92 -1.36 -2.32
C SER A 112 11.70 -1.71 -3.60
N GLU A 113 12.48 -0.77 -4.09
CA GLU A 113 13.39 -0.99 -5.21
C GLU A 113 14.28 -2.20 -4.96
N CYS A 114 14.49 -2.98 -6.01
CA CYS A 114 15.38 -4.15 -5.98
C CYS A 114 16.59 -3.86 -6.84
N THR A 115 17.77 -4.23 -6.35
CA THR A 115 18.98 -4.28 -7.16
C THR A 115 19.11 -5.65 -7.83
N PHE A 116 19.57 -5.65 -9.06
CA PHE A 116 19.94 -6.86 -9.78
C PHE A 116 21.47 -6.97 -9.75
N ALA A 117 21.99 -8.16 -9.51
CA ALA A 117 23.38 -8.46 -9.73
C ALA A 117 23.53 -9.29 -11.01
N PHE A 118 24.45 -8.90 -11.88
CA PHE A 118 24.81 -9.68 -13.06
C PHE A 118 26.07 -10.48 -12.74
N ASN A 119 25.98 -11.79 -12.89
CA ASN A 119 27.15 -12.64 -12.84
C ASN A 119 27.72 -12.82 -14.25
N ALA A 120 28.91 -12.24 -14.49
CA ALA A 120 29.56 -12.26 -15.78
C ALA A 120 30.10 -13.64 -16.18
N GLU A 121 30.38 -14.51 -15.21
CA GLU A 121 30.95 -15.85 -15.46
C GLU A 121 29.93 -16.80 -16.11
N ASP A 122 28.72 -16.84 -15.57
CA ASP A 122 27.65 -17.69 -16.08
C ASP A 122 26.59 -16.91 -16.90
N ARG A 123 26.77 -15.60 -17.07
CA ARG A 123 25.84 -14.71 -17.76
C ARG A 123 24.43 -14.69 -17.18
N SER A 124 24.29 -14.95 -15.88
CA SER A 124 23.02 -14.96 -15.20
C SER A 124 22.74 -13.65 -14.48
N PHE A 125 21.46 -13.35 -14.30
CA PHE A 125 21.00 -12.29 -13.41
C PHE A 125 20.56 -12.91 -12.09
N MET A 126 21.12 -12.40 -11.01
CA MET A 126 20.63 -12.71 -9.67
C MET A 126 19.58 -11.67 -9.29
N SER A 127 18.39 -12.14 -9.04
CA SER A 127 17.28 -11.35 -8.50
C SER A 127 16.79 -11.98 -7.21
N ARG A 128 16.12 -11.18 -6.39
CA ARG A 128 15.42 -11.71 -5.23
C ARG A 128 14.16 -12.42 -5.67
N GLU A 129 14.08 -13.70 -5.37
CA GLU A 129 12.85 -14.48 -5.56
C GLU A 129 11.98 -14.40 -4.30
N MET A 130 10.71 -14.17 -4.50
CA MET A 130 9.70 -14.21 -3.44
C MET A 130 8.50 -15.02 -3.93
N ALA A 131 8.07 -15.97 -3.12
CA ALA A 131 6.76 -16.59 -3.26
C ALA A 131 5.74 -15.86 -2.39
N THR A 132 4.58 -15.56 -2.97
CA THR A 132 3.46 -14.97 -2.24
C THR A 132 2.31 -15.97 -2.22
N ILE A 133 1.87 -16.31 -1.02
CA ILE A 133 0.66 -17.13 -0.80
C ILE A 133 -0.42 -16.20 -0.26
N ARG A 134 -1.58 -16.20 -0.89
CA ARG A 134 -2.76 -15.48 -0.41
C ARG A 134 -3.72 -16.48 0.20
N PHE A 135 -4.21 -16.14 1.37
CA PHE A 135 -5.27 -16.90 2.03
C PHE A 135 -6.55 -16.09 1.90
N ASP A 136 -7.51 -16.60 1.16
CA ASP A 136 -8.85 -16.05 1.08
C ASP A 136 -9.69 -16.69 2.20
N ARG A 137 -10.55 -15.89 2.83
CA ARG A 137 -11.52 -16.35 3.83
C ARG A 137 -12.89 -16.44 3.19
#